data_d7e15224273985388251347a80201910
#
_entry.id   d7e15224273985388251347a80201910
#
_cell.length_a   1.000
_cell.length_b   1.000
_cell.length_c   1.000
_cell.angle_alpha   90.00
_cell.angle_beta   90.00
_cell.angle_gamma   90.00
#
_symmetry.space_group_name_H-M   'P 1'
#
loop_
_entity.id
_entity.type
_entity.pdbx_description
1 polymer ?
#
loop_
_entity_poly.entity_id
_entity_poly.type
_entity_poly.pdbx_seq_one_letter_code
_entity_poly.pdbx_strand_id
1 'polypeptide(L)'
;MQKYYPYLITLSHMINDSCQSVLPALLPLFIYTYGLSLEQAGFLILANTALSSLLQPLLGYISDKLNQPRLIAAGTLLSACSTGMMGFVSSYESLLVCATLAGVGSSIFHPEGAKIMNRLGGGKKGKAMGTFAIGGSSGFAFGPLFAGAIAYTVGAHGLAAFTVAGIIISTVLFLLMPRIVAHAQTIDQAVATENPTVAAQPLKNYWKYFGILFIIILSQSVNFRVINAFIPVFWTHELGTSPEQGSFALTVFFSIGIFMTYIGGLLGDKYGPIKIIRLSLLIWLPSMFLLTQVPEFSVTIMMPLAYLILLMIGDAKAISYSPVIVLGQTYLAKSIGFASGITLGVSQTIGGIIAPVVGNLADTYSLPAAMMTLVPFLIVGLVASLLLKDPKKLQ
;
A
#
# COMPACT_ATOMS: atom_id res chain seq x y z
N MET A 1 27.39 14.69 0.83
CA MET A 1 25.98 15.03 0.57
C MET A 1 25.32 14.03 -0.38
N GLN A 2 25.93 13.67 -1.50
CA GLN A 2 25.34 12.77 -2.53
C GLN A 2 24.91 11.38 -1.99
N LYS A 3 25.65 10.79 -1.05
CA LYS A 3 25.29 9.50 -0.42
C LYS A 3 23.96 9.53 0.37
N TYR A 4 23.41 10.72 0.67
CA TYR A 4 22.15 10.87 1.41
C TYR A 4 20.94 11.04 0.51
N TYR A 5 21.10 11.20 -0.81
CA TYR A 5 19.97 11.38 -1.73
C TYR A 5 18.96 10.21 -1.72
N PRO A 6 19.41 8.93 -1.72
CA PRO A 6 18.45 7.82 -1.59
C PRO A 6 17.61 7.90 -0.31
N TYR A 7 18.22 8.28 0.82
CA TYR A 7 17.51 8.40 2.10
C TYR A 7 16.53 9.57 2.12
N LEU A 8 16.84 10.66 1.42
CA LEU A 8 15.90 11.78 1.26
C LEU A 8 14.66 11.36 0.47
N ILE A 9 14.84 10.63 -0.63
CA ILE A 9 13.73 10.08 -1.42
C ILE A 9 12.93 9.06 -0.59
N THR A 10 13.60 8.23 0.21
CA THR A 10 12.96 7.27 1.12
C THR A 10 12.14 7.98 2.21
N LEU A 11 12.66 9.05 2.80
CA LEU A 11 11.95 9.86 3.78
C LEU A 11 10.72 10.55 3.17
N SER A 12 10.84 11.06 1.95
CA SER A 12 9.69 11.64 1.25
C SER A 12 8.62 10.60 0.93
N HIS A 13 9.01 9.35 0.63
CA HIS A 13 8.09 8.24 0.46
C HIS A 13 7.38 7.90 1.78
N MET A 14 8.11 7.86 2.89
CA MET A 14 7.52 7.65 4.22
C MET A 14 6.48 8.73 4.53
N ILE A 15 6.75 10.01 4.29
CA ILE A 15 5.81 11.10 4.54
C ILE A 15 4.59 11.00 3.62
N ASN A 16 4.80 10.73 2.32
CA ASN A 16 3.69 10.56 1.37
C ASN A 16 2.76 9.41 1.79
N ASP A 17 3.29 8.26 2.16
CA ASP A 17 2.49 7.10 2.51
C ASP A 17 1.92 7.18 3.93
N SER A 18 2.56 7.94 4.83
CA SER A 18 1.91 8.35 6.08
C SER A 18 0.62 9.13 5.81
N CYS A 19 0.63 10.07 4.87
CA CYS A 19 -0.57 10.80 4.46
C CYS A 19 -1.67 9.88 3.93
N GLN A 20 -1.32 8.84 3.16
CA GLN A 20 -2.30 7.89 2.63
C GLN A 20 -2.93 7.02 3.72
N SER A 21 -2.27 6.81 4.83
CA SER A 21 -2.76 5.99 5.95
C SER A 21 -3.57 6.77 7.00
N VAL A 22 -3.58 8.12 6.95
CA VAL A 22 -4.36 8.97 7.86
C VAL A 22 -5.86 8.72 7.72
N LEU A 23 -6.36 8.71 6.48
CA LEU A 23 -7.79 8.57 6.23
C LEU A 23 -8.37 7.27 6.83
N PRO A 24 -7.85 6.06 6.52
CA PRO A 24 -8.35 4.85 7.15
C PRO A 24 -8.18 4.83 8.67
N ALA A 25 -7.08 5.38 9.20
CA ALA A 25 -6.82 5.43 10.63
C ALA A 25 -7.86 6.26 11.40
N LEU A 26 -8.34 7.33 10.78
CA LEU A 26 -9.28 8.28 11.39
C LEU A 26 -10.73 8.11 10.89
N LEU A 27 -11.06 7.01 10.18
CA LEU A 27 -12.44 6.74 9.78
C LEU A 27 -13.42 6.79 10.95
N PRO A 28 -13.15 6.20 12.14
CA PRO A 28 -14.05 6.30 13.27
C PRO A 28 -14.34 7.76 13.67
N LEU A 29 -13.33 8.62 13.64
CA LEU A 29 -13.50 10.05 13.91
C LEU A 29 -14.38 10.73 12.87
N PHE A 30 -14.15 10.48 11.59
CA PHE A 30 -14.91 11.09 10.50
C PHE A 30 -16.35 10.57 10.44
N ILE A 31 -16.57 9.27 10.68
CA ILE A 31 -17.90 8.67 10.80
C ILE A 31 -18.69 9.37 11.91
N TYR A 32 -18.10 9.51 13.10
CA TYR A 32 -18.73 10.17 14.22
C TYR A 32 -18.99 11.66 13.96
N THR A 33 -17.99 12.37 13.42
CA THR A 33 -18.06 13.84 13.24
C THR A 33 -19.09 14.25 12.18
N TYR A 34 -19.19 13.49 11.09
CA TYR A 34 -20.07 13.81 9.95
C TYR A 34 -21.31 12.95 9.86
N GLY A 35 -21.53 12.01 10.79
CA GLY A 35 -22.68 11.09 10.76
C GLY A 35 -22.67 10.18 9.53
N LEU A 36 -21.51 9.69 9.09
CA LEU A 36 -21.37 8.91 7.87
C LEU A 36 -21.84 7.48 8.05
N SER A 37 -22.47 6.91 7.00
CA SER A 37 -22.62 5.47 6.88
C SER A 37 -21.26 4.80 6.57
N LEU A 38 -21.17 3.48 6.80
CA LEU A 38 -19.96 2.71 6.45
C LEU A 38 -19.77 2.65 4.92
N GLU A 39 -20.87 2.71 4.16
CA GLU A 39 -20.79 2.86 2.71
C GLU A 39 -20.11 4.17 2.30
N GLN A 40 -20.51 5.30 2.91
CA GLN A 40 -19.88 6.61 2.66
C GLN A 40 -18.41 6.61 3.07
N ALA A 41 -18.08 5.98 4.19
CA ALA A 41 -16.68 5.77 4.60
C ALA A 41 -15.90 4.95 3.56
N GLY A 42 -16.52 3.91 3.00
CA GLY A 42 -15.97 3.13 1.89
C GLY A 42 -15.70 3.98 0.63
N PHE A 43 -16.61 4.91 0.29
CA PHE A 43 -16.40 5.84 -0.83
C PHE A 43 -15.24 6.81 -0.60
N LEU A 44 -14.98 7.27 0.64
CA LEU A 44 -13.78 8.05 0.95
C LEU A 44 -12.51 7.27 0.65
N ILE A 45 -12.45 6.00 1.05
CA ILE A 45 -11.31 5.11 0.77
C ILE A 45 -11.18 4.86 -0.73
N LEU A 46 -12.27 4.61 -1.43
CA LEU A 46 -12.26 4.43 -2.89
C LEU A 46 -11.73 5.68 -3.59
N ALA A 47 -12.21 6.87 -3.24
CA ALA A 47 -11.80 8.12 -3.86
C ALA A 47 -10.29 8.38 -3.68
N ASN A 48 -9.76 8.11 -2.48
CA ASN A 48 -8.33 8.21 -2.20
C ASN A 48 -7.51 7.19 -3.00
N THR A 49 -7.92 5.91 -2.99
CA THR A 49 -7.11 4.82 -3.54
C THR A 49 -7.27 4.62 -5.04
N ALA A 50 -8.48 4.81 -5.60
CA ALA A 50 -8.71 4.62 -7.03
C ALA A 50 -7.88 5.60 -7.86
N LEU A 51 -7.92 6.89 -7.53
CA LEU A 51 -7.13 7.88 -8.24
C LEU A 51 -5.64 7.73 -7.96
N SER A 52 -5.26 7.37 -6.73
CA SER A 52 -3.86 7.05 -6.41
C SER A 52 -3.30 5.94 -7.30
N SER A 53 -4.07 4.91 -7.62
CA SER A 53 -3.60 3.74 -8.38
C SER A 53 -3.81 3.86 -9.89
N LEU A 54 -4.97 4.36 -10.33
CA LEU A 54 -5.31 4.46 -11.77
C LEU A 54 -4.53 5.53 -12.49
N LEU A 55 -4.26 6.65 -11.83
CA LEU A 55 -3.54 7.76 -12.43
C LEU A 55 -2.02 7.53 -12.51
N GLN A 56 -1.44 6.62 -11.71
CA GLN A 56 0.01 6.39 -11.72
C GLN A 56 0.58 6.06 -13.10
N PRO A 57 0.01 5.14 -13.91
CA PRO A 57 0.54 4.86 -15.24
C PRO A 57 0.45 6.08 -16.18
N LEU A 58 -0.66 6.82 -16.12
CA LEU A 58 -0.87 8.01 -16.92
C LEU A 58 0.11 9.12 -16.53
N LEU A 59 0.23 9.39 -15.24
CA LEU A 59 1.12 10.43 -14.71
C LEU A 59 2.59 10.06 -14.89
N GLY A 60 2.94 8.78 -14.78
CA GLY A 60 4.26 8.26 -15.12
C GLY A 60 4.61 8.53 -16.59
N TYR A 61 3.69 8.25 -17.51
CA TYR A 61 3.87 8.55 -18.94
C TYR A 61 4.00 10.06 -19.22
N ILE A 62 3.18 10.88 -18.58
CA ILE A 62 3.26 12.35 -18.70
C ILE A 62 4.59 12.86 -18.16
N SER A 63 5.02 12.34 -17.00
CA SER A 63 6.28 12.69 -16.38
C SER A 63 7.48 12.32 -17.25
N ASP A 64 7.46 11.15 -17.90
CA ASP A 64 8.51 10.75 -18.84
C ASP A 64 8.61 11.72 -20.05
N LYS A 65 7.48 12.18 -20.57
CA LYS A 65 7.44 13.17 -21.66
C LYS A 65 7.90 14.56 -21.22
N LEU A 66 7.43 15.02 -20.05
CA LEU A 66 7.74 16.36 -19.56
C LEU A 66 9.17 16.45 -18.99
N ASN A 67 9.78 15.32 -18.63
CA ASN A 67 11.09 15.24 -17.97
C ASN A 67 11.21 16.22 -16.80
N GLN A 68 10.18 16.26 -15.94
CA GLN A 68 10.06 17.20 -14.82
C GLN A 68 10.19 16.49 -13.47
N PRO A 69 11.40 16.16 -13.02
CA PRO A 69 11.61 15.41 -11.78
C PRO A 69 11.15 16.16 -10.52
N ARG A 70 10.89 17.46 -10.61
CA ARG A 70 10.28 18.25 -9.51
C ARG A 70 8.82 17.89 -9.23
N LEU A 71 8.17 17.10 -10.11
CA LEU A 71 6.82 16.58 -9.86
C LEU A 71 6.74 15.74 -8.57
N ILE A 72 7.85 15.08 -8.18
CA ILE A 72 7.90 14.37 -6.89
C ILE A 72 7.60 15.30 -5.70
N ALA A 73 8.16 16.51 -5.71
CA ALA A 73 7.91 17.52 -4.66
C ALA A 73 6.46 18.03 -4.71
N ALA A 74 5.92 18.28 -5.91
CA ALA A 74 4.54 18.71 -6.09
C ALA A 74 3.55 17.64 -5.62
N GLY A 75 3.78 16.36 -5.94
CA GLY A 75 2.96 15.23 -5.49
C GLY A 75 2.96 15.10 -3.96
N THR A 76 4.13 15.15 -3.33
CA THR A 76 4.25 15.10 -1.87
C THR A 76 3.52 16.29 -1.21
N LEU A 77 3.69 17.50 -1.75
CA LEU A 77 3.04 18.70 -1.22
C LEU A 77 1.52 18.59 -1.31
N LEU A 78 1.00 18.20 -2.48
CA LEU A 78 -0.43 18.05 -2.69
C LEU A 78 -1.02 17.00 -1.75
N SER A 79 -0.38 15.83 -1.63
CA SER A 79 -0.81 14.77 -0.71
C SER A 79 -0.86 15.26 0.74
N ALA A 80 0.20 15.92 1.22
CA ALA A 80 0.30 16.37 2.59
C ALA A 80 -0.64 17.55 2.91
N CYS A 81 -0.78 18.51 2.02
CA CYS A 81 -1.71 19.62 2.19
C CYS A 81 -3.16 19.13 2.22
N SER A 82 -3.53 18.24 1.31
CA SER A 82 -4.88 17.67 1.27
C SER A 82 -5.18 16.85 2.52
N THR A 83 -4.20 16.07 3.01
CA THR A 83 -4.33 15.30 4.26
C THR A 83 -4.50 16.23 5.46
N GLY A 84 -3.69 17.27 5.59
CA GLY A 84 -3.84 18.23 6.70
C GLY A 84 -5.16 19.00 6.65
N MET A 85 -5.65 19.32 5.44
CA MET A 85 -6.94 19.99 5.25
C MET A 85 -8.13 19.14 5.68
N MET A 86 -8.04 17.80 5.75
CA MET A 86 -9.09 16.93 6.29
C MET A 86 -9.47 17.32 7.74
N GLY A 87 -8.54 17.91 8.49
CA GLY A 87 -8.80 18.39 9.85
C GLY A 87 -9.54 19.73 9.96
N PHE A 88 -9.79 20.42 8.85
CA PHE A 88 -10.39 21.75 8.83
C PHE A 88 -11.71 21.82 8.04
N VAL A 89 -12.04 20.77 7.30
CA VAL A 89 -13.29 20.72 6.52
C VAL A 89 -14.48 20.45 7.44
N SER A 90 -15.68 20.83 6.99
CA SER A 90 -16.90 20.75 7.79
C SER A 90 -18.02 19.92 7.16
N SER A 91 -17.76 19.30 5.98
CA SER A 91 -18.73 18.45 5.30
C SER A 91 -18.10 17.22 4.67
N TYR A 92 -18.94 16.20 4.42
CA TYR A 92 -18.53 14.97 3.71
C TYR A 92 -17.93 15.27 2.32
N GLU A 93 -18.56 16.18 1.56
CA GLU A 93 -18.11 16.52 0.21
C GLU A 93 -16.72 17.15 0.23
N SER A 94 -16.45 18.05 1.16
CA SER A 94 -15.13 18.66 1.30
C SER A 94 -14.08 17.67 1.79
N LEU A 95 -14.47 16.71 2.66
CA LEU A 95 -13.60 15.61 3.07
C LEU A 95 -13.30 14.68 1.88
N LEU A 96 -14.31 14.38 1.05
CA LEU A 96 -14.16 13.58 -0.17
C LEU A 96 -13.19 14.23 -1.16
N VAL A 97 -13.29 15.57 -1.35
CA VAL A 97 -12.34 16.33 -2.18
C VAL A 97 -10.93 16.23 -1.62
N CYS A 98 -10.73 16.40 -0.32
CA CYS A 98 -9.42 16.26 0.32
C CYS A 98 -8.85 14.84 0.15
N ALA A 99 -9.66 13.80 0.36
CA ALA A 99 -9.27 12.41 0.16
C ALA A 99 -8.84 12.14 -1.29
N THR A 100 -9.62 12.65 -2.25
CA THR A 100 -9.34 12.58 -3.69
C THR A 100 -8.01 13.23 -4.04
N LEU A 101 -7.79 14.46 -3.59
CA LEU A 101 -6.56 15.22 -3.89
C LEU A 101 -5.33 14.60 -3.23
N ALA A 102 -5.48 14.02 -2.03
CA ALA A 102 -4.40 13.26 -1.40
C ALA A 102 -3.99 12.06 -2.26
N GLY A 103 -4.97 11.33 -2.83
CA GLY A 103 -4.74 10.24 -3.77
C GLY A 103 -4.05 10.70 -5.06
N VAL A 104 -4.47 11.83 -5.64
CA VAL A 104 -3.82 12.44 -6.81
C VAL A 104 -2.37 12.82 -6.50
N GLY A 105 -2.10 13.44 -5.36
CA GLY A 105 -0.74 13.77 -4.92
C GLY A 105 0.16 12.53 -4.86
N SER A 106 -0.35 11.45 -4.29
CA SER A 106 0.35 10.17 -4.21
C SER A 106 0.60 9.55 -5.59
N SER A 107 -0.35 9.66 -6.52
CA SER A 107 -0.19 9.16 -7.90
C SER A 107 0.89 9.89 -8.70
N ILE A 108 1.14 11.16 -8.40
CA ILE A 108 2.24 11.95 -8.97
C ILE A 108 3.58 11.54 -8.34
N PHE A 109 3.61 11.32 -7.04
CA PHE A 109 4.82 10.99 -6.28
C PHE A 109 5.45 9.67 -6.69
N HIS A 110 4.66 8.57 -6.71
CA HIS A 110 5.18 7.21 -6.81
C HIS A 110 6.00 6.92 -8.06
N PRO A 111 5.54 7.23 -9.30
CA PRO A 111 6.32 6.93 -10.49
C PRO A 111 7.63 7.71 -10.54
N GLU A 112 7.62 8.99 -10.15
CA GLU A 112 8.83 9.82 -10.14
C GLU A 112 9.81 9.39 -9.03
N GLY A 113 9.31 9.11 -7.83
CA GLY A 113 10.13 8.62 -6.72
C GLY A 113 10.82 7.31 -7.07
N ALA A 114 10.09 6.35 -7.61
CA ALA A 114 10.63 5.07 -8.05
C ALA A 114 11.66 5.22 -9.18
N LYS A 115 11.41 6.09 -10.16
CA LYS A 115 12.32 6.38 -11.27
C LYS A 115 13.65 6.97 -10.79
N ILE A 116 13.59 8.00 -9.95
CA ILE A 116 14.79 8.64 -9.39
C ILE A 116 15.56 7.64 -8.54
N MET A 117 14.88 6.88 -7.68
CA MET A 117 15.52 5.88 -6.82
C MET A 117 16.18 4.76 -7.62
N ASN A 118 15.56 4.28 -8.69
CA ASN A 118 16.13 3.29 -9.59
C ASN A 118 17.43 3.79 -10.23
N ARG A 119 17.47 5.05 -10.68
CA ARG A 119 18.67 5.68 -11.26
C ARG A 119 19.78 5.85 -10.22
N LEU A 120 19.45 6.33 -9.03
CA LEU A 120 20.42 6.45 -7.91
C LEU A 120 21.00 5.10 -7.48
N GLY A 121 20.30 4.00 -7.74
CA GLY A 121 20.75 2.64 -7.46
C GLY A 121 21.88 2.16 -8.34
N GLY A 122 22.04 2.70 -9.55
CA GLY A 122 23.07 2.29 -10.51
C GLY A 122 23.07 0.77 -10.72
N GLY A 123 24.22 0.14 -10.52
CA GLY A 123 24.35 -1.33 -10.57
C GLY A 123 23.67 -2.10 -9.43
N LYS A 124 23.17 -1.40 -8.39
CA LYS A 124 22.53 -2.00 -7.19
C LYS A 124 21.06 -1.62 -7.08
N LYS A 125 20.31 -1.67 -8.19
CA LYS A 125 18.90 -1.26 -8.30
C LYS A 125 17.99 -1.93 -7.27
N GLY A 126 18.18 -3.23 -7.03
CA GLY A 126 17.40 -3.98 -6.03
C GLY A 126 17.54 -3.41 -4.61
N LYS A 127 18.78 -3.06 -4.21
CA LYS A 127 19.03 -2.41 -2.91
C LYS A 127 18.35 -1.04 -2.81
N ALA A 128 18.45 -0.24 -3.86
CA ALA A 128 17.83 1.09 -3.89
C ALA A 128 16.31 0.99 -3.80
N MET A 129 15.68 0.12 -4.59
CA MET A 129 14.23 -0.10 -4.55
C MET A 129 13.76 -0.70 -3.22
N GLY A 130 14.54 -1.59 -2.61
CA GLY A 130 14.30 -2.07 -1.25
C GLY A 130 14.32 -0.96 -0.20
N THR A 131 15.30 -0.04 -0.29
CA THR A 131 15.38 1.14 0.58
C THR A 131 14.15 2.06 0.37
N PHE A 132 13.74 2.26 -0.88
CA PHE A 132 12.53 3.01 -1.21
C PHE A 132 11.27 2.36 -0.62
N ALA A 133 11.13 1.05 -0.75
CA ALA A 133 10.00 0.30 -0.20
C ALA A 133 9.92 0.36 1.34
N ILE A 134 11.05 0.39 2.04
CA ILE A 134 11.09 0.62 3.50
C ILE A 134 10.43 1.97 3.85
N GLY A 135 10.66 3.02 3.04
CA GLY A 135 10.00 4.32 3.24
C GLY A 135 8.48 4.20 3.23
N GLY A 136 7.91 3.62 2.17
CA GLY A 136 6.46 3.43 2.05
C GLY A 136 5.89 2.56 3.18
N SER A 137 6.49 1.39 3.44
CA SER A 137 6.04 0.51 4.52
C SER A 137 6.09 1.20 5.90
N SER A 138 7.14 2.00 6.15
CA SER A 138 7.24 2.79 7.39
C SER A 138 6.16 3.87 7.46
N GLY A 139 5.82 4.51 6.33
CA GLY A 139 4.73 5.47 6.24
C GLY A 139 3.38 4.86 6.64
N PHE A 140 3.06 3.70 6.08
CA PHE A 140 1.85 2.97 6.45
C PHE A 140 1.84 2.47 7.89
N ALA A 141 2.99 2.13 8.47
CA ALA A 141 3.08 1.69 9.86
C ALA A 141 2.97 2.85 10.87
N PHE A 142 3.71 3.94 10.64
CA PHE A 142 3.77 5.06 11.58
C PHE A 142 2.68 6.13 11.35
N GLY A 143 2.16 6.24 10.12
CA GLY A 143 1.12 7.20 9.79
C GLY A 143 -0.12 7.09 10.67
N PRO A 144 -0.73 5.90 10.85
CA PRO A 144 -1.87 5.71 11.75
C PRO A 144 -1.57 6.07 13.20
N LEU A 145 -0.36 5.71 13.68
CA LEU A 145 0.09 6.03 15.03
C LEU A 145 0.13 7.55 15.25
N PHE A 146 0.78 8.29 14.35
CA PHE A 146 0.88 9.75 14.45
C PHE A 146 -0.49 10.43 14.23
N ALA A 147 -1.28 9.95 13.26
CA ALA A 147 -2.60 10.49 13.00
C ALA A 147 -3.52 10.32 14.22
N GLY A 148 -3.59 9.13 14.80
CA GLY A 148 -4.37 8.84 15.99
C GLY A 148 -3.87 9.67 17.19
N ALA A 149 -2.56 9.63 17.48
CA ALA A 149 -1.98 10.38 18.59
C ALA A 149 -2.30 11.89 18.49
N ILE A 150 -2.16 12.49 17.31
CA ILE A 150 -2.40 13.91 17.10
C ILE A 150 -3.90 14.23 17.15
N ALA A 151 -4.72 13.50 16.37
CA ALA A 151 -6.13 13.84 16.23
C ALA A 151 -6.93 13.66 17.53
N TYR A 152 -6.60 12.66 18.33
CA TYR A 152 -7.31 12.38 19.58
C TYR A 152 -6.76 13.13 20.80
N THR A 153 -5.55 13.73 20.72
CA THR A 153 -5.01 14.57 21.80
C THR A 153 -5.21 16.07 21.58
N VAL A 154 -4.99 16.53 20.33
CA VAL A 154 -5.02 17.97 19.97
C VAL A 154 -6.29 18.31 19.17
N GLY A 155 -7.02 17.30 18.70
CA GLY A 155 -8.16 17.45 17.79
C GLY A 155 -7.78 17.32 16.32
N ALA A 156 -8.80 17.21 15.46
CA ALA A 156 -8.61 17.02 14.01
C ALA A 156 -7.71 18.08 13.35
N HIS A 157 -7.76 19.34 13.85
CA HIS A 157 -6.90 20.43 13.35
C HIS A 157 -5.40 20.11 13.47
N GLY A 158 -5.01 19.20 14.38
CA GLY A 158 -3.64 18.74 14.54
C GLY A 158 -3.10 18.04 13.28
N LEU A 159 -3.95 17.59 12.36
CA LEU A 159 -3.53 17.04 11.06
C LEU A 159 -2.73 18.06 10.22
N ALA A 160 -2.78 19.35 10.54
CA ALA A 160 -1.87 20.37 10.00
C ALA A 160 -0.39 19.97 10.13
N ALA A 161 -0.02 19.14 11.10
CA ALA A 161 1.33 18.61 11.24
C ALA A 161 1.81 17.84 9.99
N PHE A 162 0.92 17.11 9.31
CA PHE A 162 1.24 16.44 8.04
C PHE A 162 1.50 17.47 6.94
N THR A 163 0.74 18.56 6.88
CA THR A 163 1.00 19.69 5.96
C THR A 163 2.39 20.29 6.21
N VAL A 164 2.73 20.56 7.48
CA VAL A 164 4.03 21.14 7.83
C VAL A 164 5.17 20.20 7.42
N ALA A 165 5.08 18.91 7.74
CA ALA A 165 6.07 17.92 7.34
C ALA A 165 6.17 17.84 5.80
N GLY A 166 5.03 17.86 5.10
CA GLY A 166 4.97 17.87 3.63
C GLY A 166 5.62 19.12 3.02
N ILE A 167 5.35 20.30 3.54
CA ILE A 167 5.97 21.55 3.06
C ILE A 167 7.50 21.48 3.23
N ILE A 168 7.99 21.04 4.39
CA ILE A 168 9.42 20.95 4.65
C ILE A 168 10.07 20.00 3.65
N ILE A 169 9.59 18.76 3.54
CA ILE A 169 10.21 17.77 2.68
C ILE A 169 10.09 18.13 1.19
N SER A 170 8.95 18.68 0.77
CA SER A 170 8.73 19.11 -0.62
C SER A 170 9.64 20.28 -1.00
N THR A 171 9.85 21.24 -0.10
CA THR A 171 10.79 22.34 -0.31
C THR A 171 12.21 21.83 -0.47
N VAL A 172 12.65 20.93 0.42
CA VAL A 172 13.98 20.31 0.34
C VAL A 172 14.16 19.54 -0.96
N LEU A 173 13.15 18.74 -1.35
CA LEU A 173 13.17 18.00 -2.62
C LEU A 173 13.25 18.96 -3.82
N PHE A 174 12.41 19.99 -3.85
CA PHE A 174 12.36 20.96 -4.94
C PHE A 174 13.70 21.65 -5.16
N LEU A 175 14.35 22.08 -4.05
CA LEU A 175 15.64 22.76 -4.09
C LEU A 175 16.80 21.84 -4.45
N LEU A 176 16.79 20.58 -3.98
CA LEU A 176 17.87 19.62 -4.22
C LEU A 176 17.70 18.83 -5.51
N MET A 177 16.52 18.82 -6.12
CA MET A 177 16.21 17.99 -7.28
C MET A 177 17.19 18.17 -8.47
N PRO A 178 17.63 19.38 -8.84
CA PRO A 178 18.62 19.52 -9.91
C PRO A 178 19.94 18.79 -9.59
N ARG A 179 20.38 18.83 -8.34
CA ARG A 179 21.62 18.16 -7.88
C ARG A 179 21.44 16.63 -7.83
N ILE A 180 20.25 16.16 -7.42
CA ILE A 180 19.92 14.73 -7.38
C ILE A 180 19.91 14.14 -8.79
N VAL A 181 19.30 14.84 -9.74
CA VAL A 181 19.24 14.42 -11.15
C VAL A 181 20.63 14.41 -11.79
N ALA A 182 21.42 15.47 -11.58
CA ALA A 182 22.80 15.52 -12.08
C ALA A 182 23.64 14.34 -11.54
N HIS A 183 23.50 14.01 -10.25
CA HIS A 183 24.17 12.86 -9.67
C HIS A 183 23.67 11.52 -10.23
N ALA A 184 22.35 11.37 -10.45
CA ALA A 184 21.80 10.18 -11.09
C ALA A 184 22.33 10.00 -12.52
N GLN A 185 22.50 11.08 -13.27
CA GLN A 185 23.10 11.07 -14.63
C GLN A 185 24.55 10.59 -14.61
N THR A 186 25.38 11.02 -13.65
CA THR A 186 26.76 10.52 -13.53
C THR A 186 26.80 9.02 -13.22
N ILE A 187 25.86 8.51 -12.42
CA ILE A 187 25.75 7.07 -12.14
C ILE A 187 25.32 6.31 -13.41
N ASP A 188 24.32 6.80 -14.15
CA ASP A 188 23.86 6.18 -15.41
C ASP A 188 25.00 6.06 -16.42
N GLN A 189 25.82 7.12 -16.57
CA GLN A 189 26.98 7.12 -17.46
C GLN A 189 28.06 6.10 -17.03
N ALA A 190 28.34 6.00 -15.73
CA ALA A 190 29.30 5.02 -15.21
C ALA A 190 28.84 3.57 -15.47
N VAL A 191 27.55 3.28 -15.24
CA VAL A 191 26.98 1.95 -15.50
C VAL A 191 26.98 1.59 -16.99
N ALA A 192 26.73 2.56 -17.87
CA ALA A 192 26.75 2.35 -19.32
C ALA A 192 28.17 1.98 -19.85
N THR A 193 29.22 2.50 -19.21
CA THR A 193 30.59 2.19 -19.58
C THR A 193 31.06 0.82 -19.07
N GLU A 194 30.48 0.30 -17.96
CA GLU A 194 30.90 -0.98 -17.36
C GLU A 194 30.24 -2.22 -17.98
N ASN A 195 29.11 -2.12 -18.67
CA ASN A 195 28.34 -3.27 -19.13
C ASN A 195 27.82 -3.15 -20.58
N PRO A 196 28.64 -3.47 -21.60
CA PRO A 196 28.12 -3.67 -22.95
C PRO A 196 27.59 -5.11 -23.09
N THR A 197 26.26 -5.24 -23.19
CA THR A 197 25.47 -6.39 -23.67
C THR A 197 25.61 -7.75 -23.00
N VAL A 198 24.60 -8.13 -22.22
CA VAL A 198 24.25 -9.52 -21.93
C VAL A 198 23.26 -10.00 -23.02
N ALA A 199 23.64 -10.98 -23.83
CA ALA A 199 22.79 -11.62 -24.83
C ALA A 199 21.59 -12.29 -24.15
N ALA A 200 20.38 -11.85 -24.46
CA ALA A 200 19.14 -12.35 -23.87
C ALA A 200 18.75 -13.70 -24.48
N GLN A 201 18.49 -14.71 -23.64
CA GLN A 201 17.75 -15.91 -24.04
C GLN A 201 16.33 -15.52 -24.52
N PRO A 202 15.70 -16.26 -25.45
CA PRO A 202 14.36 -15.94 -25.94
C PRO A 202 13.35 -16.07 -24.80
N LEU A 203 12.93 -14.91 -24.28
CA LEU A 203 11.94 -14.84 -23.22
C LEU A 203 10.57 -15.29 -23.76
N LYS A 204 9.77 -16.00 -22.94
CA LYS A 204 8.39 -16.40 -23.26
C LYS A 204 7.43 -15.79 -22.26
N ASN A 205 6.20 -15.45 -22.74
CA ASN A 205 5.10 -15.05 -21.87
C ASN A 205 4.16 -16.24 -21.64
N TYR A 206 3.83 -16.49 -20.38
CA TYR A 206 2.91 -17.55 -19.93
C TYR A 206 1.60 -16.94 -19.44
N TRP A 207 0.82 -16.36 -20.34
CA TRP A 207 -0.42 -15.61 -20.05
C TRP A 207 -1.43 -16.39 -19.21
N LYS A 208 -1.59 -17.70 -19.46
CA LYS A 208 -2.48 -18.56 -18.65
C LYS A 208 -2.12 -18.53 -17.17
N TYR A 209 -0.84 -18.70 -16.84
CA TYR A 209 -0.39 -18.73 -15.45
C TYR A 209 -0.37 -17.34 -14.81
N PHE A 210 -0.11 -16.32 -15.61
CA PHE A 210 -0.27 -14.94 -15.17
C PHE A 210 -1.74 -14.60 -14.84
N GLY A 211 -2.71 -15.06 -15.65
CA GLY A 211 -4.13 -14.92 -15.37
C GLY A 211 -4.55 -15.61 -14.06
N ILE A 212 -4.03 -16.83 -13.81
CA ILE A 212 -4.27 -17.53 -12.53
C ILE A 212 -3.64 -16.74 -11.36
N LEU A 213 -2.42 -16.23 -11.52
CA LEU A 213 -1.76 -15.39 -10.52
C LEU A 213 -2.55 -14.11 -10.27
N PHE A 214 -3.13 -13.51 -11.31
CA PHE A 214 -3.96 -12.30 -11.17
C PHE A 214 -5.20 -12.54 -10.31
N ILE A 215 -5.86 -13.71 -10.40
CA ILE A 215 -6.96 -14.08 -9.50
C ILE A 215 -6.50 -14.11 -8.04
N ILE A 216 -5.31 -14.64 -7.77
CA ILE A 216 -4.73 -14.67 -6.42
C ILE A 216 -4.46 -13.24 -5.92
N ILE A 217 -3.85 -12.41 -6.76
CA ILE A 217 -3.54 -11.02 -6.44
C ILE A 217 -4.84 -10.24 -6.15
N LEU A 218 -5.87 -10.44 -6.96
CA LEU A 218 -7.17 -9.79 -6.79
C LEU A 218 -7.80 -10.19 -5.45
N SER A 219 -7.81 -11.50 -5.14
CA SER A 219 -8.28 -12.02 -3.86
C SER A 219 -7.59 -11.35 -2.66
N GLN A 220 -6.26 -11.28 -2.70
CA GLN A 220 -5.47 -10.63 -1.65
C GLN A 220 -5.71 -9.11 -1.60
N SER A 221 -5.86 -8.45 -2.74
CA SER A 221 -6.06 -6.99 -2.81
C SER A 221 -7.42 -6.57 -2.27
N VAL A 222 -8.49 -7.32 -2.58
CA VAL A 222 -9.82 -7.08 -2.02
C VAL A 222 -9.78 -7.18 -0.49
N ASN A 223 -9.25 -8.28 0.05
CA ASN A 223 -9.12 -8.47 1.49
C ASN A 223 -8.30 -7.36 2.14
N PHE A 224 -7.11 -7.07 1.59
CA PHE A 224 -6.22 -6.03 2.11
C PHE A 224 -6.89 -4.66 2.17
N ARG A 225 -7.60 -4.25 1.12
CA ARG A 225 -8.23 -2.92 1.06
C ARG A 225 -9.38 -2.78 2.04
N VAL A 226 -10.21 -3.80 2.17
CA VAL A 226 -11.32 -3.77 3.13
C VAL A 226 -10.80 -3.79 4.57
N ILE A 227 -9.82 -4.63 4.88
CA ILE A 227 -9.17 -4.65 6.20
C ILE A 227 -8.56 -3.28 6.50
N ASN A 228 -7.76 -2.72 5.59
CA ASN A 228 -7.17 -1.40 5.77
C ASN A 228 -8.22 -0.31 6.02
N ALA A 229 -9.36 -0.36 5.32
CA ALA A 229 -10.43 0.60 5.49
C ALA A 229 -11.13 0.46 6.86
N PHE A 230 -11.50 -0.75 7.23
CA PHE A 230 -12.47 -0.97 8.31
C PHE A 230 -11.89 -1.51 9.61
N ILE A 231 -10.59 -1.85 9.70
CA ILE A 231 -9.98 -2.29 10.99
C ILE A 231 -10.16 -1.26 12.11
N PRO A 232 -9.92 0.04 11.92
CA PRO A 232 -10.15 1.00 13.01
C PRO A 232 -11.61 1.06 13.45
N VAL A 233 -12.54 0.95 12.49
CA VAL A 233 -13.97 0.91 12.77
C VAL A 233 -14.35 -0.38 13.49
N PHE A 234 -13.81 -1.52 13.07
CA PHE A 234 -14.03 -2.81 13.73
C PHE A 234 -13.57 -2.79 15.20
N TRP A 235 -12.40 -2.20 15.48
CA TRP A 235 -11.89 -2.06 16.85
C TRP A 235 -12.81 -1.19 17.70
N THR A 236 -13.29 -0.08 17.18
CA THR A 236 -14.14 0.84 17.94
C THR A 236 -15.57 0.35 18.11
N HIS A 237 -16.19 -0.17 17.06
CA HIS A 237 -17.61 -0.55 17.07
C HIS A 237 -17.84 -1.97 17.59
N GLU A 238 -17.03 -2.94 17.17
CA GLU A 238 -17.28 -4.34 17.49
C GLU A 238 -16.53 -4.79 18.76
N LEU A 239 -15.33 -4.23 19.01
CA LEU A 239 -14.54 -4.57 20.19
C LEU A 239 -14.69 -3.54 21.32
N GLY A 240 -15.46 -2.47 21.11
CA GLY A 240 -15.73 -1.45 22.12
C GLY A 240 -14.51 -0.69 22.62
N THR A 241 -13.46 -0.56 21.76
CA THR A 241 -12.22 0.12 22.16
C THR A 241 -12.28 1.62 21.87
N SER A 242 -11.30 2.36 22.38
CA SER A 242 -11.18 3.77 22.05
C SER A 242 -10.75 3.96 20.57
N PRO A 243 -11.09 5.11 19.95
CA PRO A 243 -10.68 5.43 18.60
C PRO A 243 -9.16 5.46 18.40
N GLU A 244 -8.38 5.80 19.42
CA GLU A 244 -6.91 5.74 19.41
C GLU A 244 -6.44 4.30 19.24
N GLN A 245 -7.07 3.35 19.95
CA GLN A 245 -6.76 1.92 19.83
C GLN A 245 -7.14 1.40 18.45
N GLY A 246 -8.22 1.88 17.85
CA GLY A 246 -8.58 1.59 16.45
C GLY A 246 -7.49 2.04 15.47
N SER A 247 -7.00 3.28 15.60
CA SER A 247 -5.88 3.78 14.79
C SER A 247 -4.59 2.99 15.03
N PHE A 248 -4.30 2.63 16.28
CA PHE A 248 -3.14 1.81 16.65
C PHE A 248 -3.21 0.40 16.06
N ALA A 249 -4.39 -0.18 15.89
CA ALA A 249 -4.56 -1.48 15.26
C ALA A 249 -4.01 -1.49 13.81
N LEU A 250 -4.18 -0.42 13.04
CA LEU A 250 -3.53 -0.30 11.72
C LEU A 250 -2.00 -0.24 11.83
N THR A 251 -1.47 0.44 12.83
CA THR A 251 -0.02 0.44 13.10
C THR A 251 0.49 -0.98 13.34
N VAL A 252 -0.21 -1.76 14.16
CA VAL A 252 0.11 -3.17 14.42
C VAL A 252 0.05 -3.98 13.12
N PHE A 253 -1.01 -3.81 12.33
CA PHE A 253 -1.18 -4.51 11.06
C PHE A 253 -0.02 -4.28 10.07
N PHE A 254 0.48 -3.04 9.98
CA PHE A 254 1.54 -2.69 9.04
C PHE A 254 2.96 -2.87 9.59
N SER A 255 3.16 -2.82 10.92
CA SER A 255 4.49 -2.78 11.54
C SER A 255 5.36 -3.97 11.16
N ILE A 256 4.79 -5.16 11.16
CA ILE A 256 5.51 -6.39 10.85
C ILE A 256 5.81 -6.52 9.36
N GLY A 257 4.99 -5.87 8.52
CA GLY A 257 5.13 -5.91 7.06
C GLY A 257 6.48 -5.44 6.54
N ILE A 258 7.15 -4.53 7.27
CA ILE A 258 8.48 -4.02 6.91
C ILE A 258 9.50 -5.17 6.83
N PHE A 259 9.52 -6.05 7.85
CA PHE A 259 10.44 -7.17 7.93
C PHE A 259 9.96 -8.38 7.11
N MET A 260 8.67 -8.69 7.18
CA MET A 260 8.10 -9.88 6.54
C MET A 260 8.10 -9.81 5.01
N THR A 261 8.03 -8.62 4.42
CA THR A 261 8.19 -8.44 2.97
C THR A 261 9.60 -8.87 2.50
N TYR A 262 10.63 -8.52 3.27
CA TYR A 262 12.01 -8.92 2.98
C TYR A 262 12.22 -10.42 3.20
N ILE A 263 11.74 -10.94 4.33
CA ILE A 263 11.79 -12.38 4.66
C ILE A 263 11.07 -13.20 3.59
N GLY A 264 9.89 -12.73 3.14
CA GLY A 264 9.11 -13.36 2.06
C GLY A 264 9.88 -13.47 0.75
N GLY A 265 10.65 -12.44 0.40
CA GLY A 265 11.57 -12.49 -0.74
C GLY A 265 12.63 -13.59 -0.59
N LEU A 266 13.34 -13.61 0.53
CA LEU A 266 14.35 -14.63 0.82
C LEU A 266 13.79 -16.06 0.82
N LEU A 267 12.61 -16.25 1.44
CA LEU A 267 11.93 -17.54 1.46
C LEU A 267 11.43 -17.93 0.06
N GLY A 268 10.97 -16.96 -0.74
CA GLY A 268 10.59 -17.16 -2.14
C GLY A 268 11.74 -17.65 -3.00
N ASP A 269 12.94 -17.08 -2.81
CA ASP A 269 14.16 -17.49 -3.51
C ASP A 269 14.57 -18.91 -3.08
N LYS A 270 14.49 -19.23 -1.78
CA LYS A 270 14.93 -20.52 -1.22
C LYS A 270 13.97 -21.66 -1.50
N TYR A 271 12.67 -21.46 -1.32
CA TYR A 271 11.65 -22.51 -1.35
C TYR A 271 10.75 -22.47 -2.59
N GLY A 272 10.86 -21.41 -3.39
CA GLY A 272 10.04 -21.10 -4.55
C GLY A 272 8.84 -20.21 -4.23
N PRO A 273 8.53 -19.22 -5.10
CA PRO A 273 7.51 -18.20 -4.83
C PRO A 273 6.11 -18.79 -4.64
N ILE A 274 5.75 -19.84 -5.37
CA ILE A 274 4.41 -20.46 -5.28
C ILE A 274 4.15 -21.03 -3.89
N LYS A 275 5.14 -21.66 -3.25
CA LYS A 275 4.98 -22.23 -1.92
C LYS A 275 4.72 -21.14 -0.87
N ILE A 276 5.41 -20.00 -0.99
CA ILE A 276 5.25 -18.87 -0.06
C ILE A 276 3.88 -18.20 -0.25
N ILE A 277 3.42 -18.05 -1.49
CA ILE A 277 2.07 -17.56 -1.79
C ILE A 277 0.99 -18.49 -1.18
N ARG A 278 1.15 -19.81 -1.30
CA ARG A 278 0.24 -20.78 -0.67
C ARG A 278 0.26 -20.69 0.85
N LEU A 279 1.44 -20.64 1.45
CA LEU A 279 1.60 -20.48 2.90
C LEU A 279 0.90 -19.21 3.39
N SER A 280 1.08 -18.09 2.70
CA SER A 280 0.39 -16.83 2.98
C SER A 280 -1.13 -17.03 3.02
N LEU A 281 -1.71 -17.62 1.99
CA LEU A 281 -3.16 -17.84 1.90
C LEU A 281 -3.68 -18.83 2.95
N LEU A 282 -2.89 -19.87 3.30
CA LEU A 282 -3.20 -20.82 4.37
C LEU A 282 -3.21 -20.18 5.76
N ILE A 283 -2.39 -19.15 5.98
CA ILE A 283 -2.40 -18.35 7.22
C ILE A 283 -3.55 -17.33 7.18
N TRP A 284 -3.70 -16.62 6.07
CA TRP A 284 -4.67 -15.52 5.97
C TRP A 284 -6.12 -16.00 6.08
N LEU A 285 -6.46 -17.10 5.39
CA LEU A 285 -7.82 -17.62 5.33
C LEU A 285 -8.42 -17.92 6.73
N PRO A 286 -7.79 -18.76 7.58
CA PRO A 286 -8.33 -19.01 8.94
C PRO A 286 -8.26 -17.75 9.81
N SER A 287 -7.24 -16.92 9.65
CA SER A 287 -7.11 -15.68 10.43
C SER A 287 -8.25 -14.71 10.10
N MET A 288 -8.65 -14.58 8.83
CA MET A 288 -9.75 -13.73 8.43
C MET A 288 -11.09 -14.23 8.99
N PHE A 289 -11.32 -15.55 8.92
CA PHE A 289 -12.50 -16.17 9.52
C PHE A 289 -12.53 -15.92 11.05
N LEU A 290 -11.43 -16.19 11.74
CA LEU A 290 -11.34 -16.01 13.20
C LEU A 290 -11.53 -14.55 13.61
N LEU A 291 -11.02 -13.57 12.82
CA LEU A 291 -11.20 -12.16 13.13
C LEU A 291 -12.68 -11.79 13.24
N THR A 292 -13.52 -12.32 12.36
CA THR A 292 -14.97 -12.03 12.38
C THR A 292 -15.69 -12.68 13.58
N GLN A 293 -15.07 -13.65 14.25
CA GLN A 293 -15.62 -14.33 15.43
C GLN A 293 -15.11 -13.71 16.76
N VAL A 294 -14.10 -12.83 16.69
CA VAL A 294 -13.48 -12.24 17.90
C VAL A 294 -14.49 -11.57 18.83
N PRO A 295 -15.50 -10.82 18.34
CA PRO A 295 -16.49 -10.16 19.22
C PRO A 295 -17.29 -11.14 20.09
N GLU A 296 -17.37 -12.41 19.75
CA GLU A 296 -18.09 -13.46 20.50
C GLU A 296 -17.29 -13.97 21.74
N PHE A 297 -16.01 -13.60 21.85
CA PHE A 297 -15.16 -14.05 22.96
C PHE A 297 -15.30 -13.15 24.19
N SER A 298 -14.94 -13.70 25.35
CA SER A 298 -14.88 -12.90 26.59
C SER A 298 -13.85 -11.79 26.49
N VAL A 299 -14.12 -10.65 27.14
CA VAL A 299 -13.29 -9.42 27.09
C VAL A 299 -11.81 -9.70 27.40
N THR A 300 -11.51 -10.62 28.30
CA THR A 300 -10.13 -10.97 28.68
C THR A 300 -9.34 -11.60 27.52
N ILE A 301 -9.98 -12.39 26.67
CA ILE A 301 -9.34 -13.09 25.54
C ILE A 301 -9.45 -12.27 24.25
N MET A 302 -10.53 -11.53 24.10
CA MET A 302 -10.90 -10.80 22.89
C MET A 302 -9.76 -9.92 22.35
N MET A 303 -9.21 -9.05 23.18
CA MET A 303 -8.19 -8.08 22.72
C MET A 303 -6.83 -8.73 22.37
N PRO A 304 -6.23 -9.59 23.21
CA PRO A 304 -5.01 -10.28 22.82
C PRO A 304 -5.18 -11.12 21.56
N LEU A 305 -6.33 -11.81 21.43
CA LEU A 305 -6.64 -12.63 20.27
C LEU A 305 -6.80 -11.78 19.01
N ALA A 306 -7.52 -10.63 19.08
CA ALA A 306 -7.69 -9.69 17.98
C ALA A 306 -6.35 -9.21 17.43
N TYR A 307 -5.44 -8.75 18.30
CA TYR A 307 -4.12 -8.30 17.88
C TYR A 307 -3.26 -9.43 17.30
N LEU A 308 -3.31 -10.63 17.88
CA LEU A 308 -2.59 -11.80 17.36
C LEU A 308 -3.07 -12.15 15.95
N ILE A 309 -4.39 -12.21 15.74
CA ILE A 309 -4.99 -12.51 14.43
C ILE A 309 -4.63 -11.40 13.43
N LEU A 310 -4.68 -10.14 13.85
CA LEU A 310 -4.33 -9.00 13.01
C LEU A 310 -2.86 -9.06 12.55
N LEU A 311 -1.94 -9.41 13.43
CA LEU A 311 -0.54 -9.67 13.10
C LEU A 311 -0.42 -10.82 12.08
N MET A 312 -1.13 -11.94 12.29
CA MET A 312 -1.10 -13.08 11.34
C MET A 312 -1.60 -12.67 9.94
N ILE A 313 -2.63 -11.82 9.85
CA ILE A 313 -3.12 -11.29 8.57
C ILE A 313 -2.08 -10.37 7.93
N GLY A 314 -1.49 -9.47 8.72
CA GLY A 314 -0.42 -8.56 8.27
C GLY A 314 0.79 -9.32 7.75
N ASP A 315 1.24 -10.35 8.48
CA ASP A 315 2.32 -11.26 8.09
C ASP A 315 2.02 -11.99 6.79
N ALA A 316 0.83 -12.59 6.70
CA ALA A 316 0.39 -13.32 5.53
C ALA A 316 0.39 -12.42 4.27
N LYS A 317 -0.08 -11.18 4.42
CA LYS A 317 -0.05 -10.19 3.33
C LYS A 317 1.37 -9.84 2.94
N ALA A 318 2.24 -9.58 3.90
CA ALA A 318 3.60 -9.09 3.67
C ALA A 318 4.52 -10.16 3.09
N ILE A 319 4.46 -11.40 3.59
CA ILE A 319 5.33 -12.49 3.16
C ILE A 319 5.10 -12.87 1.69
N SER A 320 3.88 -12.69 1.15
CA SER A 320 3.55 -13.00 -0.23
C SER A 320 3.88 -11.88 -1.22
N TYR A 321 4.16 -10.66 -0.75
CA TYR A 321 4.30 -9.46 -1.59
C TYR A 321 5.41 -9.60 -2.64
N SER A 322 6.65 -9.82 -2.21
CA SER A 322 7.79 -9.99 -3.13
C SER A 322 7.63 -11.24 -4.03
N PRO A 323 7.27 -12.43 -3.51
CA PRO A 323 7.01 -13.61 -4.34
C PRO A 323 5.99 -13.41 -5.46
N VAL A 324 4.90 -12.69 -5.19
CA VAL A 324 3.85 -12.39 -6.19
C VAL A 324 4.41 -11.54 -7.33
N ILE A 325 5.15 -10.48 -7.02
CA ILE A 325 5.73 -9.58 -8.02
C ILE A 325 6.74 -10.33 -8.90
N VAL A 326 7.68 -11.06 -8.28
CA VAL A 326 8.71 -11.83 -8.98
C VAL A 326 8.08 -12.88 -9.89
N LEU A 327 7.06 -13.60 -9.40
CA LEU A 327 6.36 -14.61 -10.19
C LEU A 327 5.60 -13.98 -11.36
N GLY A 328 4.94 -12.84 -11.17
CA GLY A 328 4.26 -12.10 -12.23
C GLY A 328 5.22 -11.66 -13.34
N GLN A 329 6.36 -11.09 -12.97
CA GLN A 329 7.41 -10.70 -13.91
C GLN A 329 8.02 -11.90 -14.63
N THR A 330 8.15 -13.04 -13.96
CA THR A 330 8.67 -14.28 -14.54
C THR A 330 7.69 -14.88 -15.54
N TYR A 331 6.38 -14.89 -15.26
CA TYR A 331 5.37 -15.37 -16.20
C TYR A 331 5.24 -14.48 -17.44
N LEU A 332 5.45 -13.17 -17.31
CA LEU A 332 5.42 -12.22 -18.44
C LEU A 332 6.80 -11.62 -18.71
N ALA A 333 7.79 -12.48 -18.90
CA ALA A 333 9.18 -12.06 -19.03
C ALA A 333 9.45 -11.11 -20.24
N LYS A 334 8.61 -11.15 -21.29
CA LYS A 334 8.65 -10.17 -22.40
C LYS A 334 7.96 -8.84 -22.06
N SER A 335 7.18 -8.78 -20.97
CA SER A 335 6.28 -7.65 -20.66
C SER A 335 6.33 -7.33 -19.15
N ILE A 336 7.56 -7.22 -18.61
CA ILE A 336 7.80 -7.03 -17.16
C ILE A 336 7.09 -5.77 -16.62
N GLY A 337 7.13 -4.66 -17.38
CA GLY A 337 6.44 -3.42 -17.00
C GLY A 337 4.93 -3.60 -16.90
N PHE A 338 4.31 -4.30 -17.87
CA PHE A 338 2.89 -4.64 -17.83
C PHE A 338 2.56 -5.54 -16.64
N ALA A 339 3.36 -6.59 -16.39
CA ALA A 339 3.18 -7.47 -15.24
C ALA A 339 3.21 -6.68 -13.93
N SER A 340 4.19 -5.79 -13.76
CA SER A 340 4.32 -4.93 -12.57
C SER A 340 3.14 -3.96 -12.42
N GLY A 341 2.71 -3.32 -13.51
CA GLY A 341 1.56 -2.41 -13.50
C GLY A 341 0.26 -3.09 -13.08
N ILE A 342 0.01 -4.30 -13.57
CA ILE A 342 -1.16 -5.10 -13.18
C ILE A 342 -1.04 -5.54 -11.71
N THR A 343 0.11 -6.08 -11.30
CA THR A 343 0.27 -6.64 -9.95
C THR A 343 0.26 -5.57 -8.86
N LEU A 344 0.78 -4.38 -9.13
CA LEU A 344 0.91 -3.30 -8.14
C LEU A 344 -0.20 -2.24 -8.25
N GLY A 345 -0.72 -1.97 -9.45
CA GLY A 345 -1.68 -0.89 -9.68
C GLY A 345 -3.13 -1.38 -9.81
N VAL A 346 -3.43 -2.09 -10.89
CA VAL A 346 -4.83 -2.45 -11.23
C VAL A 346 -5.50 -3.26 -10.14
N SER A 347 -4.79 -4.21 -9.54
CA SER A 347 -5.30 -5.03 -8.45
C SER A 347 -5.72 -4.20 -7.23
N GLN A 348 -4.96 -3.15 -6.91
CA GLN A 348 -5.24 -2.28 -5.77
C GLN A 348 -6.51 -1.44 -6.01
N THR A 349 -6.73 -0.98 -7.24
CA THR A 349 -7.95 -0.25 -7.60
C THR A 349 -9.19 -1.11 -7.49
N ILE A 350 -9.15 -2.35 -8.03
CA ILE A 350 -10.29 -3.27 -7.95
C ILE A 350 -10.60 -3.59 -6.48
N GLY A 351 -9.58 -3.82 -5.65
CA GLY A 351 -9.77 -3.99 -4.21
C GLY A 351 -10.46 -2.79 -3.56
N GLY A 352 -10.10 -1.56 -3.96
CA GLY A 352 -10.72 -0.33 -3.46
C GLY A 352 -12.21 -0.17 -3.83
N ILE A 353 -12.62 -0.65 -5.02
CA ILE A 353 -14.02 -0.61 -5.46
C ILE A 353 -14.94 -1.45 -4.55
N ILE A 354 -14.41 -2.50 -3.92
CA ILE A 354 -15.17 -3.37 -3.03
C ILE A 354 -15.43 -2.73 -1.67
N ALA A 355 -14.64 -1.75 -1.24
CA ALA A 355 -14.80 -1.15 0.09
C ALA A 355 -16.20 -0.51 0.33
N PRO A 356 -16.77 0.31 -0.57
CA PRO A 356 -18.14 0.81 -0.40
C PRO A 356 -19.17 -0.31 -0.37
N VAL A 357 -18.99 -1.37 -1.18
CA VAL A 357 -19.91 -2.52 -1.21
C VAL A 357 -19.91 -3.24 0.13
N VAL A 358 -18.75 -3.46 0.73
CA VAL A 358 -18.64 -4.07 2.06
C VAL A 358 -19.19 -3.12 3.13
N GLY A 359 -18.98 -1.81 2.98
CA GLY A 359 -19.58 -0.80 3.85
C GLY A 359 -21.09 -0.85 3.84
N ASN A 360 -21.71 -0.89 2.66
CA ASN A 360 -23.18 -1.03 2.51
C ASN A 360 -23.71 -2.34 3.14
N LEU A 361 -23.00 -3.44 2.96
CA LEU A 361 -23.35 -4.71 3.63
C LEU A 361 -23.22 -4.58 5.16
N ALA A 362 -22.22 -3.85 5.64
CA ALA A 362 -22.03 -3.63 7.07
C ALA A 362 -23.11 -2.73 7.69
N ASP A 363 -23.57 -1.71 6.94
CA ASP A 363 -24.70 -0.85 7.34
C ASP A 363 -26.02 -1.66 7.39
N THR A 364 -26.16 -2.67 6.53
CA THR A 364 -27.39 -3.49 6.43
C THR A 364 -27.45 -4.62 7.47
N TYR A 365 -26.32 -5.30 7.70
CA TYR A 365 -26.25 -6.49 8.54
C TYR A 365 -25.41 -6.25 9.80
N SER A 366 -24.11 -6.27 9.67
CA SER A 366 -23.09 -5.92 10.67
C SER A 366 -21.71 -5.93 10.03
N LEU A 367 -20.74 -5.26 10.64
CA LEU A 367 -19.38 -5.22 10.12
C LEU A 367 -18.69 -6.60 10.11
N PRO A 368 -18.81 -7.47 11.17
CA PRO A 368 -18.31 -8.84 11.11
C PRO A 368 -18.93 -9.68 9.99
N ALA A 369 -20.26 -9.59 9.79
CA ALA A 369 -20.97 -10.31 8.72
C ALA A 369 -20.49 -9.83 7.33
N ALA A 370 -20.34 -8.53 7.12
CA ALA A 370 -19.82 -7.97 5.88
C ALA A 370 -18.37 -8.40 5.63
N MET A 371 -17.50 -8.39 6.67
CA MET A 371 -16.12 -8.87 6.56
C MET A 371 -16.04 -10.38 6.30
N MET A 372 -17.01 -11.18 6.75
CA MET A 372 -17.08 -12.60 6.44
C MET A 372 -17.17 -12.87 4.93
N THR A 373 -17.76 -11.95 4.15
CA THR A 373 -17.84 -12.07 2.69
C THR A 373 -16.47 -12.05 1.99
N LEU A 374 -15.40 -11.69 2.70
CA LEU A 374 -14.03 -11.69 2.20
C LEU A 374 -13.41 -13.09 2.19
N VAL A 375 -13.91 -14.00 3.04
CA VAL A 375 -13.41 -15.38 3.16
C VAL A 375 -13.51 -16.15 1.84
N PRO A 376 -14.63 -16.13 1.09
CA PRO A 376 -14.73 -16.74 -0.24
C PRO A 376 -13.66 -16.27 -1.22
N PHE A 377 -13.26 -15.00 -1.20
CA PHE A 377 -12.18 -14.52 -2.07
C PHE A 377 -10.85 -15.21 -1.74
N LEU A 378 -10.53 -15.40 -0.46
CA LEU A 378 -9.31 -16.12 -0.04
C LEU A 378 -9.36 -17.61 -0.42
N ILE A 379 -10.54 -18.25 -0.34
CA ILE A 379 -10.74 -19.63 -0.81
C ILE A 379 -10.46 -19.71 -2.32
N VAL A 380 -11.02 -18.81 -3.11
CA VAL A 380 -10.76 -18.72 -4.57
C VAL A 380 -9.27 -18.52 -4.84
N GLY A 381 -8.63 -17.61 -4.11
CA GLY A 381 -7.18 -17.39 -4.21
C GLY A 381 -6.35 -18.63 -3.88
N LEU A 382 -6.72 -19.34 -2.82
CA LEU A 382 -6.05 -20.58 -2.39
C LEU A 382 -6.22 -21.68 -3.46
N VAL A 383 -7.44 -21.92 -3.95
CA VAL A 383 -7.71 -22.89 -5.02
C VAL A 383 -6.94 -22.51 -6.29
N ALA A 384 -6.96 -21.24 -6.71
CA ALA A 384 -6.19 -20.77 -7.85
C ALA A 384 -4.68 -21.04 -7.66
N SER A 385 -4.16 -20.89 -6.44
CA SER A 385 -2.73 -21.14 -6.16
C SER A 385 -2.32 -22.59 -6.41
N LEU A 386 -3.25 -23.55 -6.30
CA LEU A 386 -2.98 -24.96 -6.59
C LEU A 386 -2.79 -25.23 -8.08
N LEU A 387 -3.36 -24.38 -8.94
CA LEU A 387 -3.25 -24.47 -10.39
C LEU A 387 -1.99 -23.81 -10.96
N LEU A 388 -1.22 -23.08 -10.14
CA LEU A 388 0.05 -22.48 -10.57
C LEU A 388 1.11 -23.55 -10.82
N LYS A 389 1.87 -23.37 -11.89
CA LYS A 389 3.05 -24.18 -12.20
C LYS A 389 4.33 -23.37 -12.08
N ASP A 390 5.38 -23.99 -11.58
CA ASP A 390 6.70 -23.37 -11.51
C ASP A 390 7.18 -22.99 -12.92
N PRO A 391 7.57 -21.72 -13.15
CA PRO A 391 8.09 -21.27 -14.44
C PRO A 391 9.26 -22.12 -14.95
N LYS A 392 10.11 -22.65 -14.05
CA LYS A 392 11.22 -23.55 -14.40
C LYS A 392 10.75 -24.87 -15.02
N LYS A 393 9.49 -25.28 -14.78
CA LYS A 393 8.90 -26.48 -15.36
C LYS A 393 8.11 -26.20 -16.65
N LEU A 394 8.05 -24.95 -17.08
CA LEU A 394 7.36 -24.49 -18.29
C LEU A 394 8.34 -24.19 -19.45
N GLN A 395 9.62 -24.14 -19.15
CA GLN A 395 10.72 -24.04 -20.13
C GLN A 395 11.05 -25.41 -20.71
#